data_0caadc8f9304938cef32a087a6c02a9c
#
_entry.id   0caadc8f9304938cef32a087a6c02a9c
#
_cell.length_a   1.000
_cell.length_b   1.000
_cell.length_c   1.000
_cell.angle_alpha   90.00
_cell.angle_beta   90.00
_cell.angle_gamma   90.00
#
_symmetry.space_group_name_H-M   'P 1'
#
loop_
_entity.id
_entity.type
_entity.pdbx_description
1 polymer ?
#
loop_
_entity_poly.entity_id
_entity_poly.type
_entity_poly.pdbx_seq_one_letter_code
_entity_poly.pdbx_strand_id
1 'polypeptide(L)'
;MARVYNFSAGPSMLPESVLKKAAAEMLDYEGSGQSVMEMSHRSKIYGTIIEGAEALLREVMNIPDNYKVLFLQGGASTQFAAIPMNLMTKSGKADYVITGQWAKKAHAEAARYGQANVVASSADKTFTYIPKLDPSTFTKDADYFYICMNNTIYGTVYHELPDTGDVPLVADISSCILSRPIDVSKFGVLYAGAQKNMAPAGLTVVIVREDLIGNAMDITPTMLNWKTHADNGSMFNTPPCYTIYIAKLVLEWIKNEIGGLENMQKLNEKKAALLYNFLDNSKMFRGTVVPEDRSLMNVPFVTGSDELDAKFVKEATEQGLVNIKGHRTVGGMRASIYNAMPYEGVEALVKFMAEFEAKNS
;
A
#
# COMPACT_ATOMS: atom_id res chain seq x y z
N MET A 1 20.83 -13.10 17.67
CA MET A 1 21.15 -12.77 16.28
C MET A 1 20.62 -11.36 15.99
N ALA A 2 21.36 -10.54 15.27
CA ALA A 2 20.85 -9.25 14.81
C ALA A 2 19.70 -9.48 13.81
N ARG A 3 18.71 -8.58 13.79
CA ARG A 3 17.58 -8.65 12.88
C ARG A 3 18.05 -8.33 11.45
N VAL A 4 17.64 -9.15 10.46
CA VAL A 4 17.95 -8.92 9.04
C VAL A 4 17.19 -7.70 8.49
N TYR A 5 17.72 -7.07 7.44
CA TYR A 5 17.00 -6.05 6.66
C TYR A 5 16.17 -6.71 5.57
N ASN A 6 14.85 -6.71 5.75
CA ASN A 6 13.91 -7.36 4.85
C ASN A 6 13.35 -6.37 3.83
N PHE A 7 13.75 -6.49 2.56
CA PHE A 7 13.30 -5.67 1.43
C PHE A 7 12.07 -6.22 0.71
N SER A 8 11.32 -7.13 1.35
CA SER A 8 10.10 -7.69 0.77
C SER A 8 9.06 -6.63 0.45
N ALA A 9 8.39 -6.81 -0.69
CA ALA A 9 7.30 -5.93 -1.11
C ALA A 9 5.98 -6.14 -0.36
N GLY A 10 5.88 -7.18 0.45
CA GLY A 10 4.72 -7.52 1.26
C GLY A 10 4.50 -9.03 1.34
N PRO A 11 4.31 -9.55 2.59
CA PRO A 11 4.46 -8.87 3.87
C PRO A 11 5.84 -8.25 4.06
N SER A 12 5.88 -7.04 4.62
CA SER A 12 7.10 -6.26 4.78
C SER A 12 7.57 -6.17 6.23
N MET A 13 8.64 -5.40 6.48
CA MET A 13 9.08 -5.11 7.84
C MET A 13 8.01 -4.37 8.63
N LEU A 14 8.00 -4.60 9.94
CA LEU A 14 7.28 -3.81 10.94
C LEU A 14 8.28 -3.10 11.86
N PRO A 15 7.92 -1.95 12.46
CA PRO A 15 8.77 -1.27 13.42
C PRO A 15 9.16 -2.19 14.58
N GLU A 16 10.41 -2.14 15.00
CA GLU A 16 10.89 -3.05 16.04
C GLU A 16 10.24 -2.76 17.40
N SER A 17 9.99 -1.48 17.71
CA SER A 17 9.26 -1.08 18.93
C SER A 17 7.85 -1.67 18.97
N VAL A 18 7.15 -1.68 17.84
CA VAL A 18 5.82 -2.31 17.70
C VAL A 18 5.90 -3.81 17.96
N LEU A 19 6.87 -4.50 17.37
CA LEU A 19 7.02 -5.95 17.58
C LEU A 19 7.39 -6.30 19.02
N LYS A 20 8.23 -5.47 19.68
CA LYS A 20 8.58 -5.64 21.09
C LYS A 20 7.36 -5.44 22.00
N LYS A 21 6.55 -4.40 21.75
CA LYS A 21 5.30 -4.17 22.50
C LYS A 21 4.33 -5.32 22.28
N ALA A 22 4.11 -5.75 21.06
CA ALA A 22 3.24 -6.88 20.75
C ALA A 22 3.70 -8.18 21.41
N ALA A 23 5.02 -8.43 21.48
CA ALA A 23 5.58 -9.60 22.17
C ALA A 23 5.38 -9.52 23.70
N ALA A 24 5.53 -8.33 24.29
CA ALA A 24 5.31 -8.13 25.72
C ALA A 24 3.84 -8.33 26.10
N GLU A 25 2.90 -7.93 25.24
CA GLU A 25 1.46 -8.06 25.44
C GLU A 25 0.86 -9.39 24.89
N MET A 26 1.73 -10.31 24.43
CA MET A 26 1.29 -11.54 23.75
C MET A 26 0.40 -12.42 24.62
N LEU A 27 0.67 -12.53 25.92
CA LEU A 27 -0.11 -13.34 26.85
C LEU A 27 -1.10 -12.54 27.65
N ASP A 28 -0.84 -11.25 27.83
CA ASP A 28 -1.65 -10.39 28.69
C ASP A 28 -1.69 -8.96 28.12
N TYR A 29 -2.74 -8.67 27.37
CA TYR A 29 -2.99 -7.33 26.87
C TYR A 29 -3.49 -6.42 28.01
N GLU A 30 -2.68 -5.43 28.40
CA GLU A 30 -3.00 -4.38 29.38
C GLU A 30 -3.61 -4.90 30.69
N GLY A 31 -3.14 -6.06 31.20
CA GLY A 31 -3.63 -6.65 32.46
C GLY A 31 -4.98 -7.36 32.36
N SER A 32 -5.44 -7.65 31.13
CA SER A 32 -6.71 -8.37 30.90
C SER A 32 -6.64 -9.86 31.17
N GLY A 33 -5.43 -10.42 31.32
CA GLY A 33 -5.17 -11.86 31.42
C GLY A 33 -5.42 -12.63 30.13
N GLN A 34 -5.55 -11.95 28.98
CA GLN A 34 -5.84 -12.55 27.68
C GLN A 34 -4.91 -12.01 26.58
N SER A 35 -4.55 -12.87 25.64
CA SER A 35 -4.00 -12.44 24.37
C SER A 35 -5.07 -11.76 23.49
N VAL A 36 -4.68 -10.75 22.72
CA VAL A 36 -5.57 -10.17 21.70
C VAL A 36 -6.01 -11.23 20.67
N MET A 37 -5.20 -12.27 20.44
CA MET A 37 -5.51 -13.36 19.49
C MET A 37 -6.69 -14.23 19.95
N GLU A 38 -6.99 -14.28 21.24
CA GLU A 38 -8.05 -15.13 21.81
C GLU A 38 -9.24 -14.31 22.35
N MET A 39 -9.18 -12.97 22.26
CA MET A 39 -10.28 -12.10 22.70
C MET A 39 -11.51 -12.25 21.81
N SER A 40 -12.68 -12.31 22.44
CA SER A 40 -13.92 -12.09 21.68
C SER A 40 -13.95 -10.69 21.10
N HIS A 41 -14.20 -10.59 19.79
CA HIS A 41 -14.36 -9.28 19.11
C HIS A 41 -15.60 -8.48 19.64
N ARG A 42 -16.48 -9.11 20.41
CA ARG A 42 -17.63 -8.47 21.05
C ARG A 42 -17.34 -8.04 22.48
N SER A 43 -16.13 -8.29 22.99
CA SER A 43 -15.73 -7.83 24.33
C SER A 43 -15.49 -6.32 24.34
N LYS A 44 -15.72 -5.68 25.49
CA LYS A 44 -15.43 -4.24 25.67
C LYS A 44 -13.95 -3.93 25.43
N ILE A 45 -13.05 -4.83 25.85
CA ILE A 45 -11.59 -4.65 25.68
C ILE A 45 -11.24 -4.61 24.20
N TYR A 46 -11.77 -5.55 23.40
CA TYR A 46 -11.50 -5.53 21.96
C TYR A 46 -12.14 -4.30 21.29
N GLY A 47 -13.32 -3.87 21.75
CA GLY A 47 -13.95 -2.62 21.31
C GLY A 47 -12.99 -1.44 21.38
N THR A 48 -12.24 -1.28 22.49
CA THR A 48 -11.25 -0.20 22.62
C THR A 48 -10.08 -0.32 21.62
N ILE A 49 -9.74 -1.53 21.19
CA ILE A 49 -8.67 -1.75 20.21
C ILE A 49 -9.12 -1.29 18.81
N ILE A 50 -10.28 -1.75 18.35
CA ILE A 50 -10.74 -1.41 16.98
C ILE A 50 -11.16 0.05 16.88
N GLU A 51 -11.87 0.59 17.88
CA GLU A 51 -12.24 2.01 17.95
C GLU A 51 -10.99 2.91 18.04
N GLY A 52 -10.01 2.52 18.85
CA GLY A 52 -8.73 3.22 18.95
C GLY A 52 -7.93 3.16 17.64
N ALA A 53 -7.96 2.04 16.92
CA ALA A 53 -7.31 1.93 15.61
C ALA A 53 -7.98 2.85 14.58
N GLU A 54 -9.31 2.92 14.55
CA GLU A 54 -10.03 3.84 13.66
C GLU A 54 -9.75 5.29 14.02
N ALA A 55 -9.86 5.66 15.29
CA ALA A 55 -9.61 7.03 15.75
C ALA A 55 -8.18 7.50 15.39
N LEU A 56 -7.18 6.66 15.63
CA LEU A 56 -5.80 6.96 15.27
C LEU A 56 -5.60 7.08 13.75
N LEU A 57 -6.22 6.21 12.96
CA LEU A 57 -6.13 6.30 11.50
C LEU A 57 -6.75 7.60 10.98
N ARG A 58 -7.92 7.98 11.54
CA ARG A 58 -8.58 9.26 11.23
C ARG A 58 -7.68 10.44 11.57
N GLU A 59 -7.09 10.44 12.76
CA GLU A 59 -6.18 11.50 13.21
C GLU A 59 -4.93 11.58 12.33
N VAL A 60 -4.23 10.47 12.14
CA VAL A 60 -2.95 10.41 11.41
C VAL A 60 -3.10 10.79 9.93
N MET A 61 -4.20 10.38 9.30
CA MET A 61 -4.47 10.69 7.88
C MET A 61 -5.38 11.90 7.68
N ASN A 62 -5.80 12.58 8.75
CA ASN A 62 -6.76 13.70 8.70
C ASN A 62 -8.03 13.36 7.88
N ILE A 63 -8.65 12.21 8.19
CA ILE A 63 -9.83 11.72 7.46
C ILE A 63 -11.05 12.54 7.85
N PRO A 64 -11.76 13.18 6.88
CA PRO A 64 -12.97 13.96 7.18
C PRO A 64 -14.11 13.10 7.76
N ASP A 65 -15.00 13.73 8.53
CA ASP A 65 -16.10 13.03 9.23
C ASP A 65 -17.11 12.36 8.28
N ASN A 66 -17.23 12.89 7.05
CA ASN A 66 -18.11 12.35 6.01
C ASN A 66 -17.53 11.13 5.26
N TYR A 67 -16.51 10.48 5.85
CA TYR A 67 -15.95 9.21 5.37
C TYR A 67 -16.16 8.10 6.39
N LYS A 68 -16.42 6.89 5.92
CA LYS A 68 -16.36 5.67 6.71
C LYS A 68 -15.01 5.01 6.56
N VAL A 69 -14.47 4.54 7.67
CA VAL A 69 -13.29 3.68 7.71
C VAL A 69 -13.76 2.25 7.96
N LEU A 70 -13.40 1.34 7.06
CA LEU A 70 -13.80 -0.06 7.13
C LEU A 70 -12.55 -0.93 7.28
N PHE A 71 -12.58 -1.82 8.26
CA PHE A 71 -11.56 -2.85 8.50
C PHE A 71 -12.06 -4.18 7.96
N LEU A 72 -11.60 -4.55 6.77
CA LEU A 72 -12.09 -5.68 5.99
C LEU A 72 -11.03 -6.79 5.88
N GLN A 73 -11.41 -7.88 5.23
CA GLN A 73 -10.56 -9.02 4.90
C GLN A 73 -10.47 -9.21 3.37
N GLY A 74 -9.59 -10.10 2.92
CA GLY A 74 -9.48 -10.49 1.51
C GLY A 74 -8.46 -9.69 0.68
N GLY A 75 -7.79 -8.71 1.26
CA GLY A 75 -6.77 -7.90 0.60
C GLY A 75 -7.33 -7.01 -0.52
N ALA A 76 -6.43 -6.35 -1.24
CA ALA A 76 -6.78 -5.52 -2.39
C ALA A 76 -7.53 -6.31 -3.48
N SER A 77 -7.24 -7.61 -3.63
CA SER A 77 -7.89 -8.44 -4.65
C SER A 77 -9.39 -8.57 -4.45
N THR A 78 -9.86 -8.63 -3.19
CA THR A 78 -11.30 -8.62 -2.91
C THR A 78 -11.91 -7.25 -3.24
N GLN A 79 -11.18 -6.16 -3.04
CA GLN A 79 -11.67 -4.82 -3.38
C GLN A 79 -11.76 -4.61 -4.90
N PHE A 80 -11.01 -5.33 -5.73
CA PHE A 80 -11.18 -5.28 -7.18
C PHE A 80 -12.58 -5.69 -7.61
N ALA A 81 -13.25 -6.60 -6.88
CA ALA A 81 -14.64 -6.98 -7.07
C ALA A 81 -15.61 -6.07 -6.29
N ALA A 82 -15.30 -5.76 -5.03
CA ALA A 82 -16.19 -4.98 -4.17
C ALA A 82 -16.41 -3.56 -4.71
N ILE A 83 -15.37 -2.89 -5.24
CA ILE A 83 -15.46 -1.54 -5.80
C ILE A 83 -16.52 -1.46 -6.91
N PRO A 84 -16.44 -2.21 -8.02
CA PRO A 84 -17.48 -2.15 -9.05
C PRO A 84 -18.85 -2.58 -8.53
N MET A 85 -18.94 -3.58 -7.65
CA MET A 85 -20.22 -4.02 -7.09
C MET A 85 -20.89 -2.94 -6.23
N ASN A 86 -20.14 -2.08 -5.55
CA ASN A 86 -20.69 -0.98 -4.75
C ASN A 86 -20.89 0.31 -5.54
N LEU A 87 -20.14 0.55 -6.61
CA LEU A 87 -20.09 1.85 -7.29
C LEU A 87 -20.66 1.84 -8.71
N MET A 88 -20.50 0.78 -9.52
CA MET A 88 -20.95 0.76 -10.93
C MET A 88 -22.46 0.52 -11.03
N THR A 89 -23.24 1.41 -10.43
CA THR A 89 -24.70 1.19 -10.23
C THR A 89 -25.58 2.27 -10.84
N LYS A 90 -25.00 3.35 -11.40
CA LYS A 90 -25.74 4.43 -12.07
C LYS A 90 -25.61 4.29 -13.58
N SER A 91 -24.45 4.54 -14.14
CA SER A 91 -24.17 4.40 -15.56
C SER A 91 -23.65 3.01 -15.95
N GLY A 92 -23.13 2.26 -14.99
CA GLY A 92 -22.45 0.98 -15.21
C GLY A 92 -21.10 1.13 -15.90
N LYS A 93 -20.47 2.31 -15.83
CA LYS A 93 -19.19 2.63 -16.48
C LYS A 93 -18.14 3.08 -15.47
N ALA A 94 -16.89 2.74 -15.71
CA ALA A 94 -15.77 3.25 -14.94
C ALA A 94 -14.53 3.43 -15.82
N ASP A 95 -13.69 4.39 -15.49
CA ASP A 95 -12.43 4.68 -16.16
C ASP A 95 -11.22 4.18 -15.35
N TYR A 96 -10.25 3.61 -16.05
CA TYR A 96 -9.05 3.03 -15.45
C TYR A 96 -7.79 3.55 -16.13
N VAL A 97 -6.78 3.88 -15.31
CA VAL A 97 -5.41 4.09 -15.80
C VAL A 97 -4.57 2.85 -15.49
N ILE A 98 -3.99 2.24 -16.52
CA ILE A 98 -3.23 0.99 -16.39
C ILE A 98 -1.73 1.32 -16.27
N THR A 99 -1.26 1.45 -15.04
CA THR A 99 0.14 1.74 -14.71
C THR A 99 0.90 0.54 -14.14
N GLY A 100 0.29 -0.64 -14.16
CA GLY A 100 0.91 -1.88 -13.69
C GLY A 100 -0.05 -3.05 -13.58
N GLN A 101 0.46 -4.16 -13.06
CA GLN A 101 -0.31 -5.42 -12.95
C GLN A 101 -1.52 -5.29 -12.02
N TRP A 102 -1.42 -4.50 -10.96
CA TRP A 102 -2.53 -4.36 -10.01
C TRP A 102 -3.69 -3.59 -10.63
N ALA A 103 -3.43 -2.46 -11.30
CA ALA A 103 -4.44 -1.74 -12.07
C ALA A 103 -5.04 -2.60 -13.20
N LYS A 104 -4.20 -3.40 -13.90
CA LYS A 104 -4.67 -4.34 -14.91
C LYS A 104 -5.63 -5.40 -14.34
N LYS A 105 -5.33 -5.95 -13.16
CA LYS A 105 -6.20 -6.93 -12.49
C LYS A 105 -7.49 -6.28 -12.01
N ALA A 106 -7.42 -5.08 -11.44
CA ALA A 106 -8.59 -4.34 -11.00
C ALA A 106 -9.53 -4.03 -12.17
N HIS A 107 -8.99 -3.58 -13.31
CA HIS A 107 -9.75 -3.37 -14.55
C HIS A 107 -10.41 -4.66 -15.06
N ALA A 108 -9.64 -5.76 -15.13
CA ALA A 108 -10.15 -7.03 -15.62
C ALA A 108 -11.29 -7.59 -14.73
N GLU A 109 -11.21 -7.35 -13.42
CA GLU A 109 -12.29 -7.73 -12.50
C GLU A 109 -13.52 -6.83 -12.68
N ALA A 110 -13.34 -5.50 -12.78
CA ALA A 110 -14.43 -4.56 -12.99
C ALA A 110 -15.20 -4.80 -14.31
N ALA A 111 -14.50 -5.21 -15.36
CA ALA A 111 -15.12 -5.55 -16.66
C ALA A 111 -16.09 -6.72 -16.59
N ARG A 112 -16.16 -7.46 -15.49
CA ARG A 112 -17.16 -8.51 -15.24
C ARG A 112 -18.51 -7.96 -14.77
N TYR A 113 -18.51 -6.73 -14.28
CA TYR A 113 -19.69 -6.10 -13.65
C TYR A 113 -20.28 -4.96 -14.47
N GLY A 114 -19.50 -4.39 -15.40
CA GLY A 114 -19.94 -3.29 -16.25
C GLY A 114 -18.90 -2.91 -17.29
N GLN A 115 -19.03 -1.72 -17.86
CA GLN A 115 -18.10 -1.20 -18.85
C GLN A 115 -16.91 -0.55 -18.16
N ALA A 116 -15.76 -1.22 -18.14
CA ALA A 116 -14.50 -0.67 -17.65
C ALA A 116 -13.67 -0.18 -18.84
N ASN A 117 -13.44 1.14 -18.92
CA ASN A 117 -12.68 1.78 -19.99
C ASN A 117 -11.21 1.95 -19.57
N VAL A 118 -10.28 1.75 -20.50
CA VAL A 118 -8.88 2.12 -20.29
C VAL A 118 -8.64 3.49 -20.92
N VAL A 119 -8.48 4.53 -20.11
CA VAL A 119 -8.28 5.91 -20.60
C VAL A 119 -6.80 6.23 -20.86
N ALA A 120 -5.89 5.53 -20.18
CA ALA A 120 -4.46 5.62 -20.44
C ALA A 120 -3.72 4.37 -19.94
N SER A 121 -2.55 4.11 -20.51
CA SER A 121 -1.69 3.00 -20.09
C SER A 121 -0.21 3.32 -20.37
N SER A 122 0.69 2.88 -19.49
CA SER A 122 2.14 2.92 -19.68
C SER A 122 2.75 1.55 -20.01
N ALA A 123 1.93 0.62 -20.49
CA ALA A 123 2.37 -0.73 -20.88
C ALA A 123 3.36 -0.76 -22.03
N ASP A 124 3.36 0.27 -22.90
CA ASP A 124 4.28 0.47 -24.02
C ASP A 124 5.76 0.50 -23.59
N LYS A 125 6.05 1.01 -22.38
CA LYS A 125 7.39 1.04 -21.78
C LYS A 125 7.47 0.22 -20.48
N THR A 126 6.76 -0.87 -20.42
CA THR A 126 6.76 -1.79 -19.25
C THR A 126 6.49 -1.08 -17.93
N PHE A 127 5.59 -0.10 -17.97
CA PHE A 127 5.13 0.66 -16.79
C PHE A 127 6.23 1.44 -16.04
N THR A 128 7.22 1.94 -16.76
CA THR A 128 8.34 2.71 -16.19
C THR A 128 8.04 4.19 -15.98
N TYR A 129 6.83 4.62 -16.32
CA TYR A 129 6.35 6.01 -16.16
C TYR A 129 4.86 6.08 -15.87
N ILE A 130 4.39 7.23 -15.38
CA ILE A 130 2.97 7.57 -15.24
C ILE A 130 2.52 8.31 -16.51
N PRO A 131 1.48 7.81 -17.22
CA PRO A 131 1.04 8.45 -18.46
C PRO A 131 0.42 9.82 -18.18
N LYS A 132 0.68 10.79 -19.04
CA LYS A 132 -0.06 12.06 -19.03
C LYS A 132 -1.52 11.79 -19.38
N LEU A 133 -2.41 12.37 -18.61
CA LEU A 133 -3.84 12.18 -18.77
C LEU A 133 -4.44 13.37 -19.50
N ASP A 134 -5.37 13.09 -20.42
CA ASP A 134 -6.18 14.09 -21.10
C ASP A 134 -7.63 13.99 -20.60
N PRO A 135 -8.11 14.93 -19.77
CA PRO A 135 -9.49 14.91 -19.24
C PRO A 135 -10.58 14.88 -20.32
N SER A 136 -10.27 15.33 -21.56
CA SER A 136 -11.23 15.28 -22.66
C SER A 136 -11.57 13.84 -23.09
N THR A 137 -10.72 12.86 -22.76
CA THR A 137 -10.92 11.43 -23.06
C THR A 137 -11.68 10.69 -21.97
N PHE A 138 -11.95 11.33 -20.82
CA PHE A 138 -12.60 10.67 -19.69
C PHE A 138 -14.10 10.52 -19.95
N THR A 139 -14.67 9.42 -19.44
CA THR A 139 -16.09 9.15 -19.51
C THR A 139 -16.84 10.08 -18.55
N LYS A 140 -17.58 11.05 -19.09
CA LYS A 140 -18.24 12.12 -18.30
C LYS A 140 -19.26 11.60 -17.28
N ASP A 141 -19.93 10.49 -17.59
CA ASP A 141 -20.92 9.81 -16.76
C ASP A 141 -20.37 8.55 -16.08
N ALA A 142 -19.05 8.41 -15.95
CA ALA A 142 -18.46 7.29 -15.22
C ALA A 142 -18.87 7.31 -13.75
N ASP A 143 -19.16 6.13 -13.22
CA ASP A 143 -19.49 5.95 -11.80
C ASP A 143 -18.27 6.14 -10.89
N TYR A 144 -17.06 5.91 -11.42
CA TYR A 144 -15.80 6.23 -10.77
C TYR A 144 -14.61 6.21 -11.75
N PHE A 145 -13.50 6.81 -11.30
CA PHE A 145 -12.20 6.81 -11.98
C PHE A 145 -11.17 6.11 -11.10
N TYR A 146 -10.42 5.15 -11.64
CA TYR A 146 -9.52 4.29 -10.86
C TYR A 146 -8.05 4.49 -11.19
N ILE A 147 -7.22 4.60 -10.13
CA ILE A 147 -5.75 4.58 -10.21
C ILE A 147 -5.14 3.62 -9.18
N CYS A 148 -3.98 3.05 -9.50
CA CYS A 148 -3.07 2.46 -8.53
C CYS A 148 -2.01 3.51 -8.19
N MET A 149 -2.13 4.15 -7.02
CA MET A 149 -1.37 5.34 -6.68
C MET A 149 0.14 5.11 -6.60
N ASN A 150 0.55 3.92 -6.13
CA ASN A 150 1.95 3.49 -6.10
C ASN A 150 2.07 2.06 -6.63
N ASN A 151 2.83 1.88 -7.69
CA ASN A 151 2.98 0.61 -8.40
C ASN A 151 4.12 -0.22 -7.80
N THR A 152 3.79 -1.09 -6.87
CA THR A 152 4.72 -1.91 -6.08
C THR A 152 5.72 -2.71 -6.91
N ILE A 153 5.32 -3.19 -8.09
CA ILE A 153 6.14 -4.03 -8.96
C ILE A 153 7.10 -3.18 -9.79
N TYR A 154 6.60 -2.06 -10.33
CA TYR A 154 7.30 -1.25 -11.33
C TYR A 154 7.97 -0.01 -10.75
N GLY A 155 7.62 0.39 -9.52
CA GLY A 155 8.26 1.49 -8.79
C GLY A 155 7.80 2.89 -9.19
N THR A 156 6.69 3.03 -9.92
CA THR A 156 6.11 4.33 -10.26
C THR A 156 5.08 4.79 -9.23
N VAL A 157 4.93 6.10 -9.04
CA VAL A 157 3.96 6.71 -8.12
C VAL A 157 3.36 7.97 -8.73
N TYR A 158 2.07 8.21 -8.45
CA TYR A 158 1.44 9.49 -8.79
C TYR A 158 1.90 10.57 -7.81
N HIS A 159 2.55 11.60 -8.31
CA HIS A 159 2.86 12.83 -7.58
C HIS A 159 1.72 13.84 -7.67
N GLU A 160 1.02 13.86 -8.81
CA GLU A 160 -0.16 14.68 -9.07
C GLU A 160 -1.37 13.76 -9.32
N LEU A 161 -2.53 14.16 -8.80
CA LEU A 161 -3.77 13.41 -8.99
C LEU A 161 -4.45 13.81 -10.30
N PRO A 162 -5.14 12.89 -11.00
CA PRO A 162 -5.97 13.25 -12.14
C PRO A 162 -7.13 14.17 -11.70
N ASP A 163 -7.42 15.17 -12.52
CA ASP A 163 -8.64 15.95 -12.37
C ASP A 163 -9.80 15.18 -13.02
N THR A 164 -10.61 14.54 -12.17
CA THR A 164 -11.76 13.73 -12.61
C THR A 164 -13.09 14.50 -12.52
N GLY A 165 -13.05 15.81 -12.20
CA GLY A 165 -14.25 16.62 -11.99
C GLY A 165 -15.15 16.03 -10.91
N ASP A 166 -16.43 15.81 -11.22
CA ASP A 166 -17.42 15.24 -10.29
C ASP A 166 -17.37 13.72 -10.18
N VAL A 167 -16.57 13.02 -11.02
CA VAL A 167 -16.44 11.57 -11.00
C VAL A 167 -15.56 11.15 -9.79
N PRO A 168 -16.06 10.29 -8.89
CA PRO A 168 -15.31 9.85 -7.71
C PRO A 168 -13.98 9.18 -8.08
N LEU A 169 -12.86 9.71 -7.55
CA LEU A 169 -11.55 9.10 -7.71
C LEU A 169 -11.40 7.94 -6.72
N VAL A 170 -11.05 6.77 -7.22
CA VAL A 170 -10.78 5.54 -6.45
C VAL A 170 -9.30 5.21 -6.56
N ALA A 171 -8.61 5.02 -5.45
CA ALA A 171 -7.19 4.71 -5.47
C ALA A 171 -6.80 3.51 -4.60
N ASP A 172 -6.01 2.59 -5.20
CA ASP A 172 -5.22 1.62 -4.46
C ASP A 172 -3.98 2.30 -3.89
N ILE A 173 -3.95 2.45 -2.57
CA ILE A 173 -2.82 3.03 -1.83
C ILE A 173 -2.04 1.99 -1.01
N SER A 174 -2.22 0.70 -1.29
CA SER A 174 -1.66 -0.39 -0.47
C SER A 174 -0.16 -0.25 -0.20
N SER A 175 0.62 0.19 -1.18
CA SER A 175 2.08 0.32 -1.02
C SER A 175 2.57 1.73 -0.69
N CYS A 176 1.66 2.69 -0.46
CA CYS A 176 2.01 4.05 -0.06
C CYS A 176 1.13 4.62 1.05
N ILE A 177 0.16 3.85 1.59
CA ILE A 177 -0.62 4.29 2.76
C ILE A 177 0.33 4.68 3.89
N LEU A 178 0.05 5.78 4.60
CA LEU A 178 0.85 6.27 5.73
C LEU A 178 2.30 6.68 5.38
N SER A 179 2.67 6.78 4.10
CA SER A 179 4.03 7.16 3.71
C SER A 179 4.27 8.67 3.65
N ARG A 180 3.20 9.42 3.49
CA ARG A 180 3.15 10.89 3.43
C ARG A 180 1.73 11.38 3.70
N PRO A 181 1.51 12.68 3.99
CA PRO A 181 0.18 13.27 3.99
C PRO A 181 -0.51 13.11 2.64
N ILE A 182 -1.81 12.80 2.69
CA ILE A 182 -2.70 12.68 1.52
C ILE A 182 -3.97 13.47 1.86
N ASP A 183 -4.42 14.33 0.97
CA ASP A 183 -5.72 14.98 1.09
C ASP A 183 -6.83 13.97 0.74
N VAL A 184 -7.39 13.33 1.76
CA VAL A 184 -8.44 12.32 1.62
C VAL A 184 -9.68 12.88 0.91
N SER A 185 -9.97 14.18 1.04
CA SER A 185 -11.14 14.84 0.44
C SER A 185 -11.14 14.80 -1.10
N LYS A 186 -10.00 14.57 -1.72
CA LYS A 186 -9.86 14.41 -3.18
C LYS A 186 -10.33 13.05 -3.71
N PHE A 187 -10.66 12.11 -2.84
CA PHE A 187 -10.99 10.76 -3.23
C PHE A 187 -12.44 10.39 -2.84
N GLY A 188 -13.10 9.64 -3.69
CA GLY A 188 -14.31 8.93 -3.28
C GLY A 188 -13.99 7.70 -2.45
N VAL A 189 -12.93 6.97 -2.82
CA VAL A 189 -12.48 5.76 -2.12
C VAL A 189 -10.96 5.66 -2.14
N LEU A 190 -10.38 5.40 -0.96
CA LEU A 190 -9.01 4.93 -0.79
C LEU A 190 -9.06 3.53 -0.18
N TYR A 191 -8.23 2.61 -0.65
CA TYR A 191 -8.11 1.29 -0.02
C TYR A 191 -6.68 0.77 0.01
N ALA A 192 -6.38 -0.07 0.99
CA ALA A 192 -5.07 -0.62 1.20
C ALA A 192 -5.10 -2.04 1.79
N GLY A 193 -4.35 -2.96 1.18
CA GLY A 193 -3.92 -4.17 1.87
C GLY A 193 -2.84 -3.81 2.88
N ALA A 194 -3.07 -4.11 4.15
CA ALA A 194 -2.22 -3.63 5.25
C ALA A 194 -0.79 -4.19 5.25
N GLN A 195 -0.56 -5.36 4.66
CA GLN A 195 0.70 -6.12 4.73
C GLN A 195 1.92 -5.45 4.09
N LYS A 196 1.74 -4.31 3.46
CA LYS A 196 2.84 -3.57 2.83
C LYS A 196 3.42 -2.52 3.77
N ASN A 197 2.62 -1.56 4.20
CA ASN A 197 3.14 -0.39 4.92
C ASN A 197 2.46 -0.11 6.27
N MET A 198 1.53 -0.96 6.73
CA MET A 198 0.69 -0.65 7.88
C MET A 198 0.64 -1.74 8.96
N ALA A 199 0.55 -3.04 8.56
CA ALA A 199 0.31 -4.13 9.50
C ALA A 199 0.72 -5.47 8.88
N PRO A 200 0.59 -6.62 9.59
CA PRO A 200 0.67 -7.95 8.97
C PRO A 200 -0.42 -8.18 7.92
N ALA A 201 -0.30 -9.28 7.17
CA ALA A 201 -1.36 -9.73 6.26
C ALA A 201 -2.65 -10.06 7.02
N GLY A 202 -3.80 -9.90 6.36
CA GLY A 202 -5.13 -10.25 6.87
C GLY A 202 -6.09 -9.07 7.02
N LEU A 203 -5.59 -7.83 7.07
CA LEU A 203 -6.38 -6.61 7.13
C LEU A 203 -6.38 -5.90 5.77
N THR A 204 -7.55 -5.42 5.38
CA THR A 204 -7.74 -4.46 4.27
C THR A 204 -8.47 -3.24 4.82
N VAL A 205 -7.89 -2.07 4.65
CA VAL A 205 -8.53 -0.81 5.03
C VAL A 205 -9.23 -0.23 3.81
N VAL A 206 -10.48 0.21 3.98
CA VAL A 206 -11.23 0.98 2.99
C VAL A 206 -11.70 2.27 3.65
N ILE A 207 -11.33 3.41 3.05
CA ILE A 207 -11.79 4.74 3.45
C ILE A 207 -12.70 5.22 2.33
N VAL A 208 -13.98 5.30 2.60
CA VAL A 208 -15.00 5.57 1.58
C VAL A 208 -15.91 6.72 2.00
N ARG A 209 -16.18 7.64 1.08
CA ARG A 209 -17.09 8.76 1.29
C ARG A 209 -18.53 8.25 1.49
N GLU A 210 -19.22 8.77 2.48
CA GLU A 210 -20.53 8.23 2.92
C GLU A 210 -21.59 8.19 1.83
N ASP A 211 -21.62 9.18 0.93
CA ASP A 211 -22.56 9.26 -0.18
C ASP A 211 -22.40 8.13 -1.22
N LEU A 212 -21.27 7.43 -1.18
CA LEU A 212 -20.98 6.29 -2.06
C LEU A 212 -21.40 4.95 -1.46
N ILE A 213 -21.92 4.93 -0.23
CA ILE A 213 -22.36 3.71 0.46
C ILE A 213 -23.89 3.53 0.31
N GLY A 214 -24.30 2.28 0.15
CA GLY A 214 -25.73 1.92 0.17
C GLY A 214 -26.37 1.71 -1.19
N ASN A 215 -25.61 1.85 -2.28
CA ASN A 215 -26.08 1.67 -3.64
C ASN A 215 -25.47 0.43 -4.32
N ALA A 216 -25.08 -0.59 -3.55
CA ALA A 216 -24.50 -1.81 -4.11
C ALA A 216 -25.47 -2.53 -5.04
N MET A 217 -24.94 -3.23 -6.06
CA MET A 217 -25.72 -4.09 -6.95
C MET A 217 -26.49 -5.15 -6.15
N ASP A 218 -27.67 -5.55 -6.60
CA ASP A 218 -28.49 -6.60 -5.95
C ASP A 218 -27.77 -7.93 -5.81
N ILE A 219 -26.86 -8.24 -6.75
CA ILE A 219 -26.03 -9.46 -6.73
C ILE A 219 -24.87 -9.41 -5.75
N THR A 220 -24.63 -8.25 -5.09
CA THR A 220 -23.47 -8.08 -4.19
C THR A 220 -23.61 -8.97 -2.97
N PRO A 221 -22.65 -9.90 -2.73
CA PRO A 221 -22.64 -10.70 -1.51
C PRO A 221 -22.58 -9.81 -0.26
N THR A 222 -23.25 -10.20 0.81
CA THR A 222 -23.31 -9.46 2.08
C THR A 222 -21.93 -8.97 2.54
N MET A 223 -20.91 -9.84 2.43
CA MET A 223 -19.54 -9.52 2.88
C MET A 223 -18.76 -8.61 1.93
N LEU A 224 -19.25 -8.32 0.72
CA LEU A 224 -18.67 -7.36 -0.22
C LEU A 224 -19.44 -6.05 -0.24
N ASN A 225 -20.61 -5.97 0.41
CA ASN A 225 -21.39 -4.75 0.53
C ASN A 225 -20.83 -3.87 1.64
N TRP A 226 -20.27 -2.72 1.31
CA TRP A 226 -19.68 -1.78 2.27
C TRP A 226 -20.66 -1.28 3.32
N LYS A 227 -21.97 -1.18 2.97
CA LYS A 227 -23.01 -0.79 3.94
C LYS A 227 -23.10 -1.77 5.11
N THR A 228 -22.98 -3.07 4.83
CA THR A 228 -22.96 -4.10 5.88
C THR A 228 -21.88 -3.84 6.92
N HIS A 229 -20.69 -3.48 6.46
CA HIS A 229 -19.55 -3.21 7.36
C HIS A 229 -19.66 -1.84 8.03
N ALA A 230 -20.12 -0.81 7.32
CA ALA A 230 -20.30 0.53 7.88
C ALA A 230 -21.34 0.54 9.01
N ASP A 231 -22.48 -0.13 8.80
CA ASP A 231 -23.56 -0.19 9.80
C ASP A 231 -23.18 -1.01 11.04
N ASN A 232 -22.12 -1.83 10.96
CA ASN A 232 -21.69 -2.71 12.05
C ASN A 232 -20.27 -2.39 12.57
N GLY A 233 -19.71 -1.22 12.28
CA GLY A 233 -18.37 -0.84 12.75
C GLY A 233 -17.29 -1.86 12.39
N SER A 234 -17.37 -2.45 11.18
CA SER A 234 -16.49 -3.53 10.68
C SER A 234 -16.55 -4.84 11.49
N MET A 235 -17.55 -5.01 12.35
CA MET A 235 -17.73 -6.19 13.21
C MET A 235 -19.00 -6.99 12.90
N PHE A 236 -19.47 -6.95 11.64
CA PHE A 236 -20.57 -7.82 11.21
C PHE A 236 -20.21 -9.30 11.40
N ASN A 237 -19.01 -9.69 11.03
CA ASN A 237 -18.36 -10.96 11.38
C ASN A 237 -17.10 -10.69 12.21
N THR A 238 -16.45 -11.74 12.68
CA THR A 238 -15.16 -11.62 13.40
C THR A 238 -14.09 -10.99 12.50
N PRO A 239 -13.58 -9.81 12.84
CA PRO A 239 -12.54 -9.15 12.06
C PRO A 239 -11.16 -9.77 12.33
N PRO A 240 -10.11 -9.41 11.59
CA PRO A 240 -8.75 -9.87 11.84
C PRO A 240 -8.16 -9.17 13.10
N CYS A 241 -8.64 -9.56 14.27
CA CYS A 241 -8.46 -8.89 15.57
C CYS A 241 -6.99 -8.53 15.85
N TYR A 242 -6.09 -9.51 15.75
CA TYR A 242 -4.67 -9.28 16.04
C TYR A 242 -4.00 -8.36 15.02
N THR A 243 -4.39 -8.44 13.75
CA THR A 243 -3.84 -7.55 12.72
C THR A 243 -4.29 -6.10 12.92
N ILE A 244 -5.53 -5.88 13.36
CA ILE A 244 -6.05 -4.54 13.71
C ILE A 244 -5.31 -3.99 14.94
N TYR A 245 -5.03 -4.83 15.94
CA TYR A 245 -4.20 -4.45 17.08
C TYR A 245 -2.79 -4.01 16.65
N ILE A 246 -2.12 -4.78 15.78
CA ILE A 246 -0.80 -4.38 15.26
C ILE A 246 -0.90 -3.10 14.43
N ALA A 247 -1.96 -2.92 13.63
CA ALA A 247 -2.20 -1.66 12.90
C ALA A 247 -2.33 -0.47 13.87
N LYS A 248 -3.05 -0.63 14.99
CA LYS A 248 -3.14 0.38 16.05
C LYS A 248 -1.75 0.74 16.60
N LEU A 249 -0.91 -0.27 16.91
CA LEU A 249 0.44 -0.03 17.39
C LEU A 249 1.33 0.70 16.36
N VAL A 250 1.19 0.39 15.07
CA VAL A 250 1.92 1.09 14.00
C VAL A 250 1.45 2.55 13.88
N LEU A 251 0.16 2.82 14.03
CA LEU A 251 -0.38 4.18 14.04
C LEU A 251 0.11 4.97 15.26
N GLU A 252 0.17 4.34 16.44
CA GLU A 252 0.78 4.91 17.65
C GLU A 252 2.27 5.23 17.41
N TRP A 253 3.01 4.33 16.77
CA TRP A 253 4.41 4.54 16.41
C TRP A 253 4.59 5.75 15.50
N ILE A 254 3.76 5.88 14.43
CA ILE A 254 3.80 7.05 13.53
C ILE A 254 3.51 8.34 14.28
N LYS A 255 2.48 8.33 15.15
CA LYS A 255 2.09 9.51 15.91
C LYS A 255 3.14 9.91 16.94
N ASN A 256 3.60 8.96 17.76
CA ASN A 256 4.35 9.25 18.97
C ASN A 256 5.88 9.18 18.79
N GLU A 257 6.39 8.24 17.98
CA GLU A 257 7.83 8.07 17.78
C GLU A 257 8.32 8.84 16.55
N ILE A 258 7.54 8.82 15.46
CA ILE A 258 7.92 9.55 14.22
C ILE A 258 7.46 11.00 14.29
N GLY A 259 6.33 11.30 14.94
CA GLY A 259 5.77 12.65 15.06
C GLY A 259 4.93 13.06 13.85
N GLY A 260 4.23 12.11 13.22
CA GLY A 260 3.26 12.34 12.15
C GLY A 260 3.76 12.05 10.73
N LEU A 261 2.85 12.21 9.76
CA LEU A 261 3.12 11.84 8.36
C LEU A 261 4.09 12.80 7.65
N GLU A 262 4.18 14.06 8.05
CA GLU A 262 5.16 15.01 7.50
C GLU A 262 6.60 14.58 7.83
N ASN A 263 6.82 14.10 9.03
CA ASN A 263 8.13 13.58 9.44
C ASN A 263 8.41 12.23 8.79
N MET A 264 7.38 11.37 8.66
CA MET A 264 7.50 10.12 7.94
C MET A 264 7.89 10.35 6.48
N GLN A 265 7.27 11.32 5.81
CA GLN A 265 7.62 11.71 4.45
C GLN A 265 9.09 12.11 4.34
N LYS A 266 9.57 13.02 5.20
CA LYS A 266 10.99 13.44 5.21
C LYS A 266 11.94 12.26 5.40
N LEU A 267 11.60 11.32 6.28
CA LEU A 267 12.39 10.11 6.49
C LEU A 267 12.40 9.22 5.25
N ASN A 268 11.25 9.02 4.60
CA ASN A 268 11.12 8.24 3.38
C ASN A 268 11.87 8.89 2.20
N GLU A 269 11.78 10.21 2.06
CA GLU A 269 12.55 10.98 1.07
C GLU A 269 14.06 10.82 1.27
N LYS A 270 14.53 10.92 2.53
CA LYS A 270 15.94 10.73 2.86
C LYS A 270 16.42 9.31 2.51
N LYS A 271 15.64 8.28 2.81
CA LYS A 271 15.95 6.88 2.46
C LYS A 271 15.99 6.67 0.95
N ALA A 272 14.97 7.15 0.24
CA ALA A 272 14.87 7.01 -1.20
C ALA A 272 15.99 7.77 -1.92
N ALA A 273 16.30 9.01 -1.49
CA ALA A 273 17.37 9.81 -2.05
C ALA A 273 18.74 9.11 -1.93
N LEU A 274 19.02 8.46 -0.79
CA LEU A 274 20.27 7.71 -0.61
C LEU A 274 20.44 6.62 -1.68
N LEU A 275 19.39 5.85 -1.93
CA LEU A 275 19.42 4.75 -2.91
C LEU A 275 19.41 5.28 -4.35
N TYR A 276 18.54 6.24 -4.67
CA TYR A 276 18.47 6.79 -6.03
C TYR A 276 19.75 7.56 -6.41
N ASN A 277 20.35 8.33 -5.50
CA ASN A 277 21.63 8.99 -5.76
C ASN A 277 22.75 7.99 -6.09
N PHE A 278 22.77 6.84 -5.41
CA PHE A 278 23.70 5.77 -5.79
C PHE A 278 23.39 5.22 -7.19
N LEU A 279 22.15 4.86 -7.47
CA LEU A 279 21.74 4.29 -8.76
C LEU A 279 22.04 5.24 -9.95
N ASP A 280 21.83 6.55 -9.77
CA ASP A 280 22.04 7.55 -10.81
C ASP A 280 23.53 7.80 -11.10
N ASN A 281 24.46 7.46 -10.18
CA ASN A 281 25.90 7.61 -10.33
C ASN A 281 26.63 6.27 -10.54
N SER A 282 25.97 5.14 -10.38
CA SER A 282 26.56 3.81 -10.58
C SER A 282 26.85 3.54 -12.06
N LYS A 283 27.95 2.84 -12.33
CA LYS A 283 28.28 2.34 -13.68
C LYS A 283 27.69 0.97 -13.95
N MET A 284 27.30 0.25 -12.91
CA MET A 284 26.75 -1.10 -13.00
C MET A 284 25.24 -1.14 -12.77
N PHE A 285 24.74 -0.45 -11.73
CA PHE A 285 23.34 -0.48 -11.37
C PHE A 285 22.57 0.69 -11.99
N ARG A 286 21.34 0.45 -12.40
CA ARG A 286 20.42 1.50 -12.89
C ARG A 286 19.00 1.28 -12.40
N GLY A 287 18.33 2.34 -11.99
CA GLY A 287 16.89 2.35 -11.75
C GLY A 287 16.12 2.15 -13.07
N THR A 288 14.93 1.53 -12.99
CA THR A 288 14.10 1.26 -14.17
C THR A 288 13.04 2.32 -14.43
N VAL A 289 12.82 3.24 -13.49
CA VAL A 289 11.76 4.26 -13.52
C VAL A 289 12.32 5.61 -13.94
N VAL A 290 11.56 6.35 -14.75
CA VAL A 290 11.91 7.75 -15.07
C VAL A 290 11.96 8.59 -13.78
N PRO A 291 12.92 9.53 -13.65
CA PRO A 291 13.15 10.23 -12.37
C PRO A 291 11.92 10.90 -11.77
N GLU A 292 11.08 11.52 -12.62
CA GLU A 292 9.89 12.27 -12.21
C GLU A 292 8.78 11.40 -11.60
N ASP A 293 8.77 10.09 -11.88
CA ASP A 293 7.70 9.18 -11.44
C ASP A 293 8.17 8.16 -10.39
N ARG A 294 9.37 8.34 -9.83
CA ARG A 294 9.98 7.41 -8.87
C ARG A 294 9.22 7.29 -7.57
N SER A 295 8.97 6.06 -7.14
CA SER A 295 8.39 5.73 -5.83
C SER A 295 9.38 5.92 -4.70
N LEU A 296 8.92 6.45 -3.55
CA LEU A 296 9.68 6.46 -2.31
C LEU A 296 9.64 5.10 -1.57
N MET A 297 8.75 4.19 -2.00
CA MET A 297 8.46 2.94 -1.29
C MET A 297 9.09 1.71 -1.96
N ASN A 298 9.09 1.67 -3.29
CA ASN A 298 9.52 0.50 -4.07
C ASN A 298 10.49 0.95 -5.16
N VAL A 299 11.73 0.54 -5.04
CA VAL A 299 12.82 0.92 -5.94
C VAL A 299 13.29 -0.30 -6.73
N PRO A 300 12.80 -0.52 -7.96
CA PRO A 300 13.31 -1.55 -8.85
C PRO A 300 14.59 -1.08 -9.52
N PHE A 301 15.56 -1.99 -9.65
CA PHE A 301 16.83 -1.72 -10.32
C PHE A 301 17.44 -3.00 -10.92
N VAL A 302 18.35 -2.83 -11.87
CA VAL A 302 19.01 -3.92 -12.61
C VAL A 302 20.50 -3.61 -12.79
N THR A 303 21.31 -4.65 -13.04
CA THR A 303 22.70 -4.49 -13.52
C THR A 303 22.79 -4.50 -15.05
N GLY A 304 21.76 -4.99 -15.73
CA GLY A 304 21.76 -5.24 -17.18
C GLY A 304 22.31 -6.62 -17.56
N SER A 305 22.62 -7.47 -16.58
CA SER A 305 23.02 -8.87 -16.76
C SER A 305 22.26 -9.75 -15.76
N ASP A 306 21.49 -10.71 -16.26
CA ASP A 306 20.73 -11.65 -15.43
C ASP A 306 21.64 -12.46 -14.49
N GLU A 307 22.88 -12.75 -14.92
CA GLU A 307 23.88 -13.46 -14.13
C GLU A 307 24.36 -12.61 -12.96
N LEU A 308 24.68 -11.32 -13.20
CA LEU A 308 25.06 -10.40 -12.13
C LEU A 308 23.90 -10.11 -11.18
N ASP A 309 22.67 -9.96 -11.69
CA ASP A 309 21.47 -9.79 -10.87
C ASP A 309 21.28 -10.99 -9.92
N ALA A 310 21.42 -12.21 -10.44
CA ALA A 310 21.30 -13.43 -9.63
C ALA A 310 22.43 -13.54 -8.58
N LYS A 311 23.66 -13.21 -8.96
CA LYS A 311 24.83 -13.17 -8.07
C LYS A 311 24.64 -12.15 -6.95
N PHE A 312 24.19 -10.93 -7.30
CA PHE A 312 23.89 -9.87 -6.34
C PHE A 312 22.86 -10.32 -5.31
N VAL A 313 21.73 -10.86 -5.75
CA VAL A 313 20.66 -11.35 -4.87
C VAL A 313 21.17 -12.40 -3.89
N LYS A 314 22.01 -13.33 -4.36
CA LYS A 314 22.60 -14.38 -3.51
C LYS A 314 23.51 -13.77 -2.44
N GLU A 315 24.49 -12.96 -2.86
CA GLU A 315 25.46 -12.35 -1.94
C GLU A 315 24.81 -11.35 -0.96
N ALA A 316 23.81 -10.58 -1.43
CA ALA A 316 23.02 -9.70 -0.56
C ALA A 316 22.31 -10.49 0.54
N THR A 317 21.71 -11.62 0.19
CA THR A 317 21.02 -12.49 1.17
C THR A 317 21.99 -13.02 2.23
N GLU A 318 23.21 -13.39 1.84
CA GLU A 318 24.27 -13.85 2.76
C GLU A 318 24.71 -12.74 3.73
N GLN A 319 24.58 -11.46 3.34
CA GLN A 319 24.85 -10.29 4.18
C GLN A 319 23.64 -9.84 5.02
N GLY A 320 22.53 -10.59 5.02
CA GLY A 320 21.32 -10.23 5.76
C GLY A 320 20.44 -9.16 5.08
N LEU A 321 20.67 -8.87 3.79
CA LEU A 321 19.84 -8.01 2.93
C LEU A 321 18.88 -8.92 2.16
N VAL A 322 17.76 -9.31 2.79
CA VAL A 322 16.92 -10.40 2.29
C VAL A 322 15.74 -9.92 1.45
N ASN A 323 15.22 -10.81 0.60
CA ASN A 323 14.03 -10.58 -0.24
C ASN A 323 14.16 -9.44 -1.26
N ILE A 324 15.39 -9.18 -1.72
CA ILE A 324 15.69 -8.07 -2.65
C ILE A 324 15.47 -8.45 -4.12
N LYS A 325 15.23 -9.73 -4.44
CA LYS A 325 14.95 -10.18 -5.81
C LYS A 325 13.75 -9.45 -6.40
N GLY A 326 13.88 -8.97 -7.63
CA GLY A 326 12.81 -8.30 -8.37
C GLY A 326 11.64 -9.22 -8.70
N HIS A 327 10.52 -8.62 -9.08
CA HIS A 327 9.36 -9.39 -9.52
C HIS A 327 9.65 -10.09 -10.85
N ARG A 328 9.13 -11.32 -11.03
CA ARG A 328 9.37 -12.16 -12.23
C ARG A 328 9.03 -11.49 -13.57
N THR A 329 8.17 -10.47 -13.58
CA THR A 329 7.79 -9.73 -14.80
C THR A 329 8.74 -8.58 -15.15
N VAL A 330 9.58 -8.16 -14.21
CA VAL A 330 10.56 -7.07 -14.39
C VAL A 330 11.99 -7.61 -14.39
N GLY A 331 12.25 -8.66 -13.63
CA GLY A 331 13.60 -9.16 -13.40
C GLY A 331 14.34 -8.32 -12.36
N GLY A 332 15.66 -8.45 -12.36
CA GLY A 332 16.56 -7.65 -11.53
C GLY A 332 16.30 -7.74 -10.04
N MET A 333 16.42 -6.62 -9.38
CA MET A 333 16.23 -6.42 -7.95
C MET A 333 15.11 -5.40 -7.67
N ARG A 334 14.57 -5.46 -6.46
CA ARG A 334 13.66 -4.44 -5.94
C ARG A 334 13.86 -4.25 -4.45
N ALA A 335 14.27 -3.07 -4.05
CA ALA A 335 14.29 -2.65 -2.67
C ALA A 335 12.94 -2.03 -2.28
N SER A 336 12.15 -2.74 -1.47
CA SER A 336 10.94 -2.17 -0.86
C SER A 336 11.32 -1.58 0.49
N ILE A 337 11.45 -0.25 0.54
CA ILE A 337 12.01 0.51 1.67
C ILE A 337 10.93 1.22 2.48
N TYR A 338 9.78 0.59 2.62
CA TYR A 338 8.62 1.09 3.34
C TYR A 338 8.94 1.84 4.66
N ASN A 339 7.93 2.39 5.29
CA ASN A 339 8.07 3.19 6.50
C ASN A 339 8.98 2.55 7.56
N ALA A 340 8.77 1.25 7.83
CA ALA A 340 9.47 0.53 8.89
C ALA A 340 10.90 0.08 8.55
N MET A 341 11.35 0.20 7.29
CA MET A 341 12.76 0.00 6.95
C MET A 341 13.58 1.12 7.58
N PRO A 342 14.51 0.83 8.51
CA PRO A 342 15.35 1.87 9.09
C PRO A 342 16.30 2.45 8.05
N TYR A 343 16.76 3.69 8.27
CA TYR A 343 17.71 4.36 7.38
C TYR A 343 18.99 3.54 7.20
N GLU A 344 19.48 2.94 8.28
CA GLU A 344 20.67 2.09 8.34
C GLU A 344 20.53 0.85 7.44
N GLY A 345 19.31 0.36 7.22
CA GLY A 345 19.04 -0.75 6.31
C GLY A 345 19.27 -0.36 4.85
N VAL A 346 18.86 0.85 4.47
CA VAL A 346 19.12 1.38 3.13
C VAL A 346 20.59 1.74 2.97
N GLU A 347 21.22 2.29 4.00
CA GLU A 347 22.65 2.58 4.01
C GLU A 347 23.49 1.29 3.85
N ALA A 348 23.13 0.22 4.55
CA ALA A 348 23.77 -1.09 4.40
C ALA A 348 23.64 -1.64 2.99
N LEU A 349 22.46 -1.47 2.36
CA LEU A 349 22.22 -1.87 0.97
C LEU A 349 23.13 -1.09 0.02
N VAL A 350 23.16 0.24 0.11
CA VAL A 350 23.98 1.11 -0.77
C VAL A 350 25.47 0.80 -0.60
N LYS A 351 25.94 0.59 0.63
CA LYS A 351 27.31 0.17 0.88
C LYS A 351 27.63 -1.16 0.20
N PHE A 352 26.77 -2.15 0.37
CA PHE A 352 26.92 -3.46 -0.28
C PHE A 352 26.93 -3.34 -1.81
N MET A 353 26.04 -2.53 -2.39
CA MET A 353 26.01 -2.27 -3.84
C MET A 353 27.33 -1.68 -4.35
N ALA A 354 27.91 -0.71 -3.64
CA ALA A 354 29.21 -0.10 -3.99
C ALA A 354 30.36 -1.14 -3.92
N GLU A 355 30.38 -1.98 -2.88
CA GLU A 355 31.37 -3.05 -2.75
C GLU A 355 31.21 -4.12 -3.84
N PHE A 356 29.98 -4.46 -4.18
CA PHE A 356 29.68 -5.43 -5.28
C PHE A 356 30.10 -4.88 -6.62
N GLU A 357 29.79 -3.62 -6.93
CA GLU A 357 30.23 -2.94 -8.16
C GLU A 357 31.76 -2.95 -8.28
N ALA A 358 32.48 -2.56 -7.24
CA ALA A 358 33.96 -2.54 -7.23
C ALA A 358 34.60 -3.92 -7.47
N LYS A 359 33.93 -5.00 -7.06
CA LYS A 359 34.44 -6.38 -7.23
C LYS A 359 34.10 -7.01 -8.59
N ASN A 360 33.12 -6.47 -9.29
CA ASN A 360 32.59 -7.09 -10.52
C ASN A 360 32.65 -6.15 -11.76
N SER A 361 33.34 -5.00 -11.64
CA SER A 361 33.60 -4.05 -12.72
C SER A 361 34.80 -4.44 -13.59
#